data_f27fc9731f014d226a33c09192d8073d
#
_entry.id   f27fc9731f014d226a33c09192d8073d
#
_cell.length_a   1.000
_cell.length_b   1.000
_cell.length_c   1.000
_cell.angle_alpha   90.00
_cell.angle_beta   90.00
_cell.angle_gamma   90.00
#
_symmetry.space_group_name_H-M   'P 1'
#
loop_
_entity.id
_entity.type
_entity.pdbx_description
1 polymer ?
#
loop_
_entity_poly.entity_id
_entity_poly.type
_entity_poly.pdbx_seq_one_letter_code
_entity_poly.pdbx_strand_id
1 'polypeptide(L)'
;LKLNSFHKGKISLTKKNKSSLISMANDMANKFKNSKYRSLILLNYCPVLNEFLYWYQQLVAESLGKKGKGLLPVVSPAPKDHHSLLQLYLDGPKDKLFYIFSCKNQGEEKLKKNVFGNKFNNLNKKSINEIANIQKDSLIEVFKRKKIPYRELRIREINEETLSELFSYFMLETFLIGSKMKINPFDQPAVEEVKKITLKKLNNRTKNYF
;
A
#
# COMPACT_ATOMS: atom_id res chain seq x y z
N LEU A 1 11.34 18.06 -11.09
CA LEU A 1 10.45 17.08 -11.75
C LEU A 1 10.59 17.25 -13.27
N LYS A 2 11.13 16.23 -13.93
CA LYS A 2 11.20 16.20 -15.40
C LYS A 2 9.84 15.74 -15.93
N LEU A 3 8.93 16.65 -16.19
CA LEU A 3 7.58 16.41 -16.73
C LEU A 3 7.56 15.42 -17.92
N ASN A 4 8.58 15.48 -18.79
CA ASN A 4 8.69 14.61 -19.94
C ASN A 4 8.92 13.12 -19.56
N SER A 5 9.60 12.83 -18.47
CA SER A 5 9.80 11.45 -17.99
C SER A 5 8.51 10.90 -17.39
N PHE A 6 7.74 11.73 -16.68
CA PHE A 6 6.45 11.36 -16.13
C PHE A 6 5.42 11.00 -17.20
N HIS A 7 5.41 11.70 -18.34
CA HIS A 7 4.53 11.37 -19.47
C HIS A 7 4.91 10.09 -20.21
N LYS A 8 6.14 9.60 -20.12
CA LYS A 8 6.59 8.33 -20.73
C LYS A 8 6.15 7.10 -19.95
N GLY A 9 5.89 7.22 -18.64
CA GLY A 9 5.43 6.14 -17.77
C GLY A 9 3.98 5.71 -18.00
N LYS A 10 3.51 5.76 -19.25
CA LYS A 10 2.22 5.17 -19.60
C LYS A 10 2.33 3.66 -19.50
N ILE A 11 1.44 3.02 -18.73
CA ILE A 11 1.34 1.57 -18.75
C ILE A 11 1.14 1.13 -20.19
N SER A 12 2.15 0.47 -20.74
CA SER A 12 1.99 -0.27 -21.99
C SER A 12 1.05 -1.44 -21.72
N LEU A 13 -0.24 -1.24 -21.96
CA LEU A 13 -1.26 -2.27 -21.81
C LEU A 13 -1.14 -3.28 -22.97
N THR A 14 -0.05 -4.06 -22.97
CA THR A 14 0.02 -5.26 -23.80
C THR A 14 -1.13 -6.21 -23.42
N LYS A 15 -1.56 -7.09 -24.35
CA LYS A 15 -2.61 -8.09 -24.06
C LYS A 15 -2.33 -8.86 -22.75
N LYS A 16 -1.08 -9.22 -22.50
CA LYS A 16 -0.64 -9.95 -21.30
C LYS A 16 -0.80 -9.12 -20.01
N ASN A 17 -0.38 -7.87 -20.03
CA ASN A 17 -0.49 -6.98 -18.87
C ASN A 17 -1.96 -6.64 -18.56
N LYS A 18 -2.78 -6.45 -19.61
CA LYS A 18 -4.22 -6.19 -19.48
C LYS A 18 -4.96 -7.38 -18.85
N SER A 19 -4.70 -8.61 -19.31
CA SER A 19 -5.32 -9.80 -18.72
C SER A 19 -4.91 -10.03 -17.28
N SER A 20 -3.64 -9.79 -16.95
CA SER A 20 -3.13 -9.88 -15.58
C SER A 20 -3.80 -8.85 -14.65
N LEU A 21 -3.90 -7.59 -15.06
CA LEU A 21 -4.55 -6.53 -14.29
C LEU A 21 -6.03 -6.85 -14.02
N ILE A 22 -6.77 -7.30 -15.06
CA ILE A 22 -8.18 -7.68 -14.92
C ILE A 22 -8.35 -8.87 -13.97
N SER A 23 -7.50 -9.90 -14.10
CA SER A 23 -7.52 -11.06 -13.22
C SER A 23 -7.28 -10.67 -11.76
N MET A 24 -6.30 -9.82 -11.52
CA MET A 24 -5.99 -9.33 -10.17
C MET A 24 -7.10 -8.47 -9.60
N ALA A 25 -7.67 -7.56 -10.39
CA ALA A 25 -8.79 -6.74 -9.97
C ALA A 25 -10.03 -7.59 -9.63
N ASN A 26 -10.28 -8.67 -10.36
CA ASN A 26 -11.35 -9.63 -10.06
C ASN A 26 -11.11 -10.36 -8.72
N ASP A 27 -9.90 -10.88 -8.50
CA ASP A 27 -9.53 -11.56 -7.25
C ASP A 27 -9.67 -10.59 -6.05
N MET A 28 -9.16 -9.38 -6.18
CA MET A 28 -9.26 -8.36 -5.15
C MET A 28 -10.72 -7.92 -4.91
N ALA A 29 -11.52 -7.74 -5.96
CA ALA A 29 -12.94 -7.41 -5.80
C ALA A 29 -13.70 -8.48 -5.02
N ASN A 30 -13.39 -9.77 -5.25
CA ASN A 30 -13.97 -10.87 -4.49
C ASN A 30 -13.55 -10.82 -3.01
N LYS A 31 -12.29 -10.50 -2.73
CA LYS A 31 -11.78 -10.33 -1.35
C LYS A 31 -12.40 -9.12 -0.66
N PHE A 32 -12.57 -7.99 -1.37
CA PHE A 32 -13.24 -6.79 -0.86
C PHE A 32 -14.73 -7.00 -0.54
N LYS A 33 -15.40 -7.89 -1.28
CA LYS A 33 -16.81 -8.27 -1.00
C LYS A 33 -16.92 -9.27 0.15
N ASN A 34 -15.87 -10.01 0.43
CA ASN A 34 -15.88 -11.07 1.43
C ASN A 34 -15.75 -10.47 2.83
N SER A 35 -16.78 -10.66 3.66
CA SER A 35 -16.81 -10.18 5.05
C SER A 35 -15.69 -10.74 5.94
N LYS A 36 -14.98 -11.77 5.51
CA LYS A 36 -13.79 -12.31 6.19
C LYS A 36 -12.66 -11.27 6.29
N TYR A 37 -12.46 -10.47 5.23
CA TYR A 37 -11.37 -9.50 5.20
C TYR A 37 -11.86 -8.13 5.65
N ARG A 38 -11.06 -7.46 6.50
CA ARG A 38 -11.37 -6.16 7.10
C ARG A 38 -10.33 -5.10 6.76
N SER A 39 -9.08 -5.52 6.54
CA SER A 39 -7.98 -4.60 6.32
C SER A 39 -7.11 -4.99 5.13
N LEU A 40 -6.59 -3.97 4.43
CA LEU A 40 -5.54 -4.09 3.43
C LEU A 40 -4.27 -3.45 3.99
N ILE A 41 -3.28 -4.26 4.33
CA ILE A 41 -2.02 -3.79 4.91
C ILE A 41 -1.01 -3.56 3.79
N LEU A 42 -0.51 -2.34 3.67
CA LEU A 42 0.49 -1.91 2.71
C LEU A 42 1.87 -1.95 3.41
N LEU A 43 2.47 -3.13 3.45
CA LEU A 43 3.80 -3.34 4.06
C LEU A 43 4.89 -2.75 3.17
N ASN A 44 5.54 -1.70 3.66
CA ASN A 44 6.51 -0.93 2.89
C ASN A 44 7.95 -1.15 3.34
N TYR A 45 8.72 -1.92 2.56
CA TYR A 45 10.18 -2.05 2.68
C TYR A 45 10.94 -1.08 1.77
N CYS A 46 10.25 -0.11 1.17
CA CYS A 46 10.81 0.91 0.29
C CYS A 46 10.43 2.32 0.80
N PRO A 47 11.14 2.91 1.77
CA PRO A 47 10.76 4.17 2.43
C PRO A 47 10.46 5.32 1.46
N VAL A 48 11.11 5.36 0.32
CA VAL A 48 10.87 6.37 -0.74
C VAL A 48 9.44 6.33 -1.27
N LEU A 49 8.73 5.22 -1.11
CA LEU A 49 7.33 5.08 -1.53
C LEU A 49 6.30 5.47 -0.46
N ASN A 50 6.71 5.98 0.71
CA ASN A 50 5.76 6.28 1.78
C ASN A 50 4.61 7.19 1.31
N GLU A 51 4.93 8.33 0.68
CA GLU A 51 3.92 9.29 0.21
C GLU A 51 3.03 8.70 -0.90
N PHE A 52 3.61 7.89 -1.78
CA PHE A 52 2.84 7.15 -2.77
C PHE A 52 1.86 6.17 -2.10
N LEU A 53 2.26 5.49 -1.04
CA LEU A 53 1.40 4.53 -0.33
C LEU A 53 0.31 5.23 0.49
N TYR A 54 0.56 6.41 1.06
CA TYR A 54 -0.48 7.23 1.68
C TYR A 54 -1.49 7.73 0.65
N TRP A 55 -1.03 8.13 -0.54
CA TRP A 55 -1.93 8.43 -1.65
C TRP A 55 -2.77 7.20 -2.05
N TYR A 56 -2.16 6.02 -2.16
CA TYR A 56 -2.89 4.80 -2.50
C TYR A 56 -3.87 4.39 -1.39
N GLN A 57 -3.50 4.56 -0.13
CA GLN A 57 -4.40 4.41 1.00
C GLN A 57 -5.65 5.29 0.86
N GLN A 58 -5.46 6.56 0.55
CA GLN A 58 -6.56 7.50 0.31
C GLN A 58 -7.41 7.04 -0.87
N LEU A 59 -6.79 6.72 -2.00
CA LEU A 59 -7.50 6.26 -3.20
C LEU A 59 -8.41 5.07 -2.91
N VAL A 60 -7.89 4.04 -2.23
CA VAL A 60 -8.66 2.84 -1.88
C VAL A 60 -9.81 3.16 -0.91
N ALA A 61 -9.53 3.93 0.13
CA ALA A 61 -10.53 4.28 1.15
C ALA A 61 -11.70 5.08 0.54
N GLU A 62 -11.39 6.13 -0.21
CA GLU A 62 -12.39 7.02 -0.81
C GLU A 62 -13.15 6.38 -1.97
N SER A 63 -12.46 5.61 -2.81
CA SER A 63 -13.09 5.01 -3.99
C SER A 63 -13.90 3.75 -3.67
N LEU A 64 -13.45 2.92 -2.72
CA LEU A 64 -14.01 1.58 -2.48
C LEU A 64 -14.76 1.45 -1.15
N GLY A 65 -14.55 2.35 -0.19
CA GLY A 65 -15.19 2.34 1.14
C GLY A 65 -16.60 2.88 1.11
N LYS A 66 -17.57 2.19 0.48
CA LYS A 66 -18.94 2.67 0.26
C LYS A 66 -19.97 1.58 0.42
N LYS A 67 -21.19 1.95 0.83
CA LYS A 67 -22.34 1.02 0.94
C LYS A 67 -22.01 -0.20 1.81
N GLY A 68 -21.30 0.00 2.91
CA GLY A 68 -20.87 -1.08 3.81
C GLY A 68 -19.82 -2.03 3.24
N LYS A 69 -19.19 -1.69 2.12
CA LYS A 69 -18.14 -2.47 1.46
C LYS A 69 -16.78 -1.77 1.61
N GLY A 70 -15.73 -2.48 1.24
CA GLY A 70 -14.36 -1.98 1.29
C GLY A 70 -13.54 -2.61 2.41
N LEU A 71 -12.26 -2.31 2.43
CA LEU A 71 -11.31 -2.70 3.47
C LEU A 71 -10.65 -1.43 4.00
N LEU A 72 -10.25 -1.44 5.27
CA LEU A 72 -9.44 -0.37 5.82
C LEU A 72 -8.01 -0.50 5.28
N PRO A 73 -7.54 0.39 4.40
CA PRO A 73 -6.16 0.40 3.96
C PRO A 73 -5.27 1.03 5.05
N VAL A 74 -4.13 0.38 5.35
CA VAL A 74 -3.19 0.83 6.38
C VAL A 74 -1.78 0.75 5.84
N VAL A 75 -1.08 1.89 5.78
CA VAL A 75 0.36 1.92 5.49
C VAL A 75 1.12 1.44 6.72
N SER A 76 1.99 0.45 6.53
CA SER A 76 2.78 -0.18 7.57
C SER A 76 4.26 -0.15 7.18
N PRO A 77 5.05 0.81 7.70
CA PRO A 77 6.47 0.92 7.41
C PRO A 77 7.25 -0.28 7.95
N ALA A 78 7.96 -0.98 7.07
CA ALA A 78 8.79 -2.12 7.43
C ALA A 78 10.29 -1.80 7.22
N PRO A 79 11.19 -2.32 8.06
CA PRO A 79 10.95 -3.31 9.12
C PRO A 79 10.50 -2.73 10.48
N LYS A 80 10.23 -1.43 10.61
CA LYS A 80 9.79 -0.81 11.87
C LYS A 80 8.60 -1.58 12.49
N ASP A 81 7.59 -1.86 11.70
CA ASP A 81 6.36 -2.51 12.15
C ASP A 81 6.51 -4.03 12.37
N HIS A 82 7.67 -4.62 12.08
CA HIS A 82 8.00 -5.94 12.60
C HIS A 82 8.08 -5.94 14.14
N HIS A 83 8.48 -4.82 14.73
CA HIS A 83 8.53 -4.69 16.17
C HIS A 83 7.14 -4.41 16.78
N SER A 84 6.34 -3.58 16.12
CA SER A 84 5.08 -3.08 16.70
C SER A 84 3.85 -3.91 16.33
N LEU A 85 3.74 -4.45 15.11
CA LEU A 85 2.50 -5.02 14.58
C LEU A 85 2.62 -6.48 14.13
N LEU A 86 3.83 -7.02 13.99
CA LEU A 86 4.04 -8.33 13.38
C LEU A 86 3.35 -9.47 14.14
N GLN A 87 3.33 -9.42 15.48
CA GLN A 87 2.60 -10.40 16.29
C GLN A 87 1.11 -10.45 15.90
N LEU A 88 0.46 -9.29 15.77
CA LEU A 88 -0.93 -9.18 15.34
C LEU A 88 -1.13 -9.70 13.90
N TYR A 89 -0.18 -9.44 13.02
CA TYR A 89 -0.25 -9.88 11.63
C TYR A 89 -0.14 -11.40 11.48
N LEU A 90 0.72 -12.03 12.28
CA LEU A 90 1.02 -13.46 12.17
C LEU A 90 0.07 -14.35 12.99
N ASP A 91 -0.45 -13.86 14.10
CA ASP A 91 -1.19 -14.67 15.07
C ASP A 91 -2.55 -14.10 15.48
N GLY A 92 -2.84 -12.85 15.14
CA GLY A 92 -4.15 -12.23 15.34
C GLY A 92 -5.21 -12.70 14.35
N PRO A 93 -6.37 -12.02 14.28
CA PRO A 93 -7.46 -12.36 13.36
C PRO A 93 -6.99 -12.46 11.91
N LYS A 94 -7.44 -13.51 11.21
CA LYS A 94 -7.08 -13.79 9.80
C LYS A 94 -7.96 -12.99 8.82
N ASP A 95 -8.09 -11.70 9.09
CA ASP A 95 -8.95 -10.74 8.41
C ASP A 95 -8.18 -9.69 7.59
N LYS A 96 -6.88 -9.92 7.39
CA LYS A 96 -5.99 -8.97 6.71
C LYS A 96 -5.51 -9.51 5.36
N LEU A 97 -5.44 -8.64 4.37
CA LEU A 97 -4.73 -8.84 3.11
C LEU A 97 -3.45 -8.01 3.15
N PHE A 98 -2.38 -8.51 2.53
CA PHE A 98 -1.09 -7.84 2.56
C PHE A 98 -0.61 -7.52 1.14
N TYR A 99 -0.23 -6.27 0.91
CA TYR A 99 0.59 -5.85 -0.22
C TYR A 99 1.97 -5.52 0.30
N ILE A 100 3.00 -6.18 -0.20
CA ILE A 100 4.39 -6.03 0.22
C ILE A 100 5.14 -5.29 -0.86
N PHE A 101 5.59 -4.08 -0.55
CA PHE A 101 6.35 -3.22 -1.46
C PHE A 101 7.82 -3.29 -1.11
N SER A 102 8.65 -3.53 -2.12
CA SER A 102 10.12 -3.49 -2.00
C SER A 102 10.75 -2.94 -3.25
N CYS A 103 11.92 -2.30 -3.12
CA CYS A 103 12.70 -1.82 -4.25
C CYS A 103 14.16 -2.31 -4.18
N LYS A 104 14.77 -2.45 -5.36
CA LYS A 104 16.09 -3.07 -5.48
C LYS A 104 17.23 -2.13 -5.11
N ASN A 105 17.10 -0.84 -5.37
CA ASN A 105 18.18 0.15 -5.23
C ASN A 105 17.86 1.17 -4.13
N GLN A 106 18.29 0.88 -2.90
CA GLN A 106 18.28 1.85 -1.81
C GLN A 106 19.65 1.87 -1.15
N GLY A 107 20.56 2.70 -1.65
CA GLY A 107 21.85 2.97 -1.03
C GLY A 107 22.72 1.73 -0.74
N GLU A 108 24.01 1.82 -0.94
CA GLU A 108 24.93 0.71 -0.71
C GLU A 108 25.74 0.90 0.59
N GLU A 109 25.31 1.77 1.52
CA GLU A 109 26.05 1.93 2.77
C GLU A 109 26.08 0.61 3.56
N LYS A 110 27.27 0.05 3.64
CA LYS A 110 27.53 -1.18 4.39
C LYS A 110 27.90 -0.86 5.83
N LEU A 111 27.38 -1.62 6.74
CA LEU A 111 27.76 -1.54 8.15
C LEU A 111 29.27 -1.81 8.31
N LYS A 112 29.94 -0.95 9.08
CA LYS A 112 31.34 -1.14 9.43
C LYS A 112 31.47 -2.41 10.28
N LYS A 113 32.67 -3.01 10.29
CA LYS A 113 32.98 -4.16 11.16
C LYS A 113 32.79 -3.75 12.64
N ASN A 114 32.25 -4.67 13.43
CA ASN A 114 32.14 -4.58 14.89
C ASN A 114 31.31 -3.41 15.46
N VAL A 115 30.42 -2.80 14.65
CA VAL A 115 29.52 -1.73 15.14
C VAL A 115 28.65 -2.21 16.31
N PHE A 116 28.25 -3.47 16.30
CA PHE A 116 27.37 -4.07 17.32
C PHE A 116 28.05 -5.14 18.19
N GLY A 117 29.40 -5.21 18.17
CA GLY A 117 30.18 -6.23 18.87
C GLY A 117 30.08 -7.63 18.25
N ASN A 118 30.79 -8.60 18.85
CA ASN A 118 30.90 -9.96 18.32
C ASN A 118 29.58 -10.74 18.22
N LYS A 119 28.60 -10.38 19.05
CA LYS A 119 27.28 -11.04 19.07
C LYS A 119 26.51 -10.90 17.75
N PHE A 120 26.81 -9.87 16.96
CA PHE A 120 26.13 -9.56 15.70
C PHE A 120 27.07 -9.60 14.48
N ASN A 121 28.05 -10.48 14.50
CA ASN A 121 29.02 -10.63 13.39
C ASN A 121 28.35 -10.94 12.05
N ASN A 122 27.17 -11.56 12.04
CA ASN A 122 26.35 -11.83 10.87
C ASN A 122 25.83 -10.56 10.17
N LEU A 123 25.84 -9.40 10.84
CA LEU A 123 25.46 -8.10 10.25
C LEU A 123 26.67 -7.37 9.63
N ASN A 124 27.87 -7.80 9.93
CA ASN A 124 29.08 -7.15 9.42
C ASN A 124 29.12 -7.14 7.89
N LYS A 125 29.49 -6.01 7.31
CA LYS A 125 29.60 -5.77 5.86
C LYS A 125 28.27 -5.87 5.08
N LYS A 126 27.13 -6.05 5.74
CA LYS A 126 25.82 -6.00 5.09
C LYS A 126 25.34 -4.57 4.98
N SER A 127 24.63 -4.26 3.91
CA SER A 127 23.91 -2.98 3.82
C SER A 127 22.60 -3.05 4.59
N ILE A 128 22.07 -1.88 4.99
CA ILE A 128 20.73 -1.80 5.62
C ILE A 128 19.66 -2.39 4.70
N ASN A 129 19.78 -2.17 3.41
CA ASN A 129 18.87 -2.75 2.42
C ASN A 129 18.94 -4.26 2.32
N GLU A 130 20.17 -4.82 2.39
CA GLU A 130 20.35 -6.27 2.40
C GLU A 130 19.65 -6.88 3.62
N ILE A 131 19.83 -6.27 4.80
CA ILE A 131 19.18 -6.72 6.04
C ILE A 131 17.64 -6.61 5.92
N ALA A 132 17.14 -5.48 5.43
CA ALA A 132 15.69 -5.29 5.24
C ALA A 132 15.10 -6.30 4.24
N ASN A 133 15.81 -6.62 3.16
CA ASN A 133 15.39 -7.63 2.19
C ASN A 133 15.38 -9.04 2.81
N ILE A 134 16.39 -9.40 3.61
CA ILE A 134 16.42 -10.67 4.34
C ILE A 134 15.21 -10.78 5.28
N GLN A 135 14.89 -9.71 6.03
CA GLN A 135 13.73 -9.68 6.91
C GLN A 135 12.42 -9.81 6.12
N LYS A 136 12.30 -9.16 4.97
CA LYS A 136 11.16 -9.29 4.05
C LYS A 136 11.01 -10.73 3.57
N ASP A 137 12.07 -11.34 3.08
CA ASP A 137 12.04 -12.69 2.54
C ASP A 137 11.69 -13.72 3.64
N SER A 138 12.21 -13.53 4.85
CA SER A 138 11.84 -14.33 6.02
C SER A 138 10.35 -14.18 6.37
N LEU A 139 9.81 -12.96 6.31
CA LEU A 139 8.38 -12.73 6.53
C LEU A 139 7.52 -13.42 5.46
N ILE A 140 7.92 -13.33 4.19
CA ILE A 140 7.21 -13.99 3.09
C ILE A 140 7.20 -15.51 3.28
N GLU A 141 8.29 -16.10 3.74
CA GLU A 141 8.34 -17.53 4.06
C GLU A 141 7.36 -17.90 5.18
N VAL A 142 7.29 -17.11 6.24
CA VAL A 142 6.30 -17.31 7.32
C VAL A 142 4.87 -17.14 6.80
N PHE A 143 4.60 -16.16 5.95
CA PHE A 143 3.28 -15.98 5.32
C PHE A 143 2.86 -17.21 4.51
N LYS A 144 3.79 -17.78 3.73
CA LYS A 144 3.54 -19.02 2.97
C LYS A 144 3.19 -20.18 3.90
N ARG A 145 4.00 -20.43 4.95
CA ARG A 145 3.76 -21.50 5.93
C ARG A 145 2.42 -21.34 6.65
N LYS A 146 2.07 -20.12 7.04
CA LYS A 146 0.81 -19.80 7.74
C LYS A 146 -0.38 -19.61 6.81
N LYS A 147 -0.21 -19.73 5.47
CA LYS A 147 -1.24 -19.49 4.44
C LYS A 147 -1.88 -18.09 4.56
N ILE A 148 -1.10 -17.09 4.93
CA ILE A 148 -1.54 -15.69 4.99
C ILE A 148 -1.55 -15.13 3.56
N PRO A 149 -2.67 -14.55 3.08
CA PRO A 149 -2.74 -14.03 1.73
C PRO A 149 -1.92 -12.74 1.58
N TYR A 150 -1.03 -12.73 0.61
CA TYR A 150 -0.21 -11.56 0.29
C TYR A 150 0.00 -11.42 -1.21
N ARG A 151 0.37 -10.21 -1.62
CA ARG A 151 0.86 -9.87 -2.95
C ARG A 151 2.18 -9.13 -2.80
N GLU A 152 3.21 -9.56 -3.52
CA GLU A 152 4.51 -8.90 -3.53
C GLU A 152 4.66 -8.03 -4.78
N LEU A 153 5.06 -6.77 -4.56
CA LEU A 153 5.36 -5.78 -5.59
C LEU A 153 6.84 -5.41 -5.47
N ARG A 154 7.64 -5.92 -6.39
CA ARG A 154 9.08 -5.64 -6.47
C ARG A 154 9.32 -4.56 -7.51
N ILE A 155 9.74 -3.40 -7.06
CA ILE A 155 10.06 -2.27 -7.92
C ILE A 155 11.58 -2.30 -8.18
N ARG A 156 11.95 -2.27 -9.47
CA ARG A 156 13.37 -2.36 -9.85
C ARG A 156 14.12 -1.08 -9.53
N GLU A 157 13.51 0.03 -9.87
CA GLU A 157 14.10 1.36 -9.72
C GLU A 157 12.99 2.37 -9.43
N ILE A 158 13.29 3.37 -8.60
CA ILE A 158 12.37 4.47 -8.30
C ILE A 158 12.84 5.68 -9.10
N ASN A 159 12.08 6.01 -10.12
CA ASN A 159 12.22 7.20 -10.93
C ASN A 159 10.82 7.70 -11.35
N GLU A 160 10.74 8.83 -12.06
CA GLU A 160 9.48 9.45 -12.44
C GLU A 160 8.64 8.54 -13.35
N GLU A 161 9.29 7.77 -14.23
CA GLU A 161 8.61 6.83 -15.13
C GLU A 161 7.94 5.72 -14.35
N THR A 162 8.67 5.06 -13.45
CA THR A 162 8.15 4.00 -12.58
C THR A 162 7.05 4.51 -11.66
N LEU A 163 7.20 5.71 -11.08
CA LEU A 163 6.13 6.31 -10.27
C LEU A 163 4.87 6.57 -11.09
N SER A 164 5.01 7.08 -12.32
CA SER A 164 3.88 7.27 -13.24
C SER A 164 3.17 5.96 -13.57
N GLU A 165 3.93 4.88 -13.79
CA GLU A 165 3.39 3.54 -13.99
C GLU A 165 2.63 3.04 -12.76
N LEU A 166 3.18 3.22 -11.56
CA LEU A 166 2.53 2.82 -10.31
C LEU A 166 1.23 3.59 -10.08
N PHE A 167 1.22 4.91 -10.27
CA PHE A 167 0.01 5.73 -10.18
C PHE A 167 -1.07 5.23 -11.15
N SER A 168 -0.71 5.07 -12.41
CA SER A 168 -1.62 4.61 -13.47
C SER A 168 -2.16 3.20 -13.18
N TYR A 169 -1.28 2.30 -12.74
CA TYR A 169 -1.64 0.92 -12.40
C TYR A 169 -2.66 0.87 -11.27
N PHE A 170 -2.40 1.54 -10.15
CA PHE A 170 -3.27 1.47 -8.99
C PHE A 170 -4.58 2.25 -9.15
N MET A 171 -4.60 3.33 -9.96
CA MET A 171 -5.84 3.97 -10.38
C MET A 171 -6.71 3.00 -11.19
N LEU A 172 -6.15 2.37 -12.22
CA LEU A 172 -6.88 1.42 -13.05
C LEU A 172 -7.36 0.20 -12.25
N GLU A 173 -6.51 -0.36 -11.38
CA GLU A 173 -6.89 -1.47 -10.51
C GLU A 173 -8.08 -1.08 -9.60
N THR A 174 -8.02 0.08 -8.98
CA THR A 174 -9.07 0.58 -8.09
C THR A 174 -10.40 0.79 -8.84
N PHE A 175 -10.36 1.35 -10.04
CA PHE A 175 -11.57 1.53 -10.87
C PHE A 175 -12.17 0.19 -11.30
N LEU A 176 -11.34 -0.77 -11.69
CA LEU A 176 -11.80 -2.11 -12.03
C LEU A 176 -12.42 -2.82 -10.83
N ILE A 177 -11.83 -2.70 -9.64
CA ILE A 177 -12.39 -3.25 -8.39
C ILE A 177 -13.74 -2.59 -8.10
N GLY A 178 -13.84 -1.26 -8.15
CA GLY A 178 -15.08 -0.52 -7.94
C GLY A 178 -16.18 -0.95 -8.88
N SER A 179 -15.88 -1.07 -10.18
CA SER A 179 -16.80 -1.58 -11.20
C SER A 179 -17.32 -2.99 -10.85
N LYS A 180 -16.43 -3.90 -10.47
CA LYS A 180 -16.81 -5.28 -10.08
C LYS A 180 -17.59 -5.34 -8.77
N MET A 181 -17.38 -4.40 -7.87
CA MET A 181 -18.14 -4.25 -6.63
C MET A 181 -19.49 -3.56 -6.84
N LYS A 182 -19.76 -3.04 -8.03
CA LYS A 182 -20.95 -2.23 -8.37
C LYS A 182 -21.09 -1.01 -7.45
N ILE A 183 -19.99 -0.28 -7.28
CA ILE A 183 -19.92 1.01 -6.58
C ILE A 183 -19.32 2.06 -7.51
N ASN A 184 -19.75 3.32 -7.35
CA ASN A 184 -19.13 4.43 -8.06
C ASN A 184 -17.83 4.82 -7.35
N PRO A 185 -16.65 4.70 -7.97
CA PRO A 185 -15.38 5.07 -7.34
C PRO A 185 -15.13 6.59 -7.34
N PHE A 186 -15.95 7.40 -7.99
CA PHE A 186 -15.69 8.81 -8.25
C PHE A 186 -16.44 9.78 -7.33
N ASP A 187 -17.37 9.32 -6.50
CA ASP A 187 -18.13 10.13 -5.56
C ASP A 187 -17.70 9.89 -4.10
N GLN A 188 -18.06 10.81 -3.20
CA GLN A 188 -17.73 10.74 -1.77
C GLN A 188 -18.91 11.23 -0.92
N PRO A 189 -20.10 10.62 -0.99
CA PRO A 189 -21.31 11.16 -0.39
C PRO A 189 -21.21 11.35 1.13
N ALA A 190 -20.55 10.45 1.86
CA ALA A 190 -20.40 10.55 3.31
C ALA A 190 -19.52 11.73 3.75
N VAL A 191 -18.46 12.04 2.98
CA VAL A 191 -17.59 13.18 3.27
C VAL A 191 -18.31 14.50 3.00
N GLU A 192 -19.14 14.57 1.96
CA GLU A 192 -19.95 15.75 1.64
C GLU A 192 -20.96 16.09 2.73
N GLU A 193 -21.52 15.10 3.41
CA GLU A 193 -22.40 15.31 4.55
C GLU A 193 -21.69 16.03 5.70
N VAL A 194 -20.49 15.58 6.06
CA VAL A 194 -19.67 16.22 7.11
C VAL A 194 -19.34 17.68 6.73
N LYS A 195 -18.95 17.94 5.49
CA LYS A 195 -18.65 19.30 5.00
C LYS A 195 -19.87 20.23 5.14
N LYS A 196 -21.04 19.79 4.73
CA LYS A 196 -22.30 20.56 4.86
C LYS A 196 -22.63 20.91 6.31
N ILE A 197 -22.51 19.94 7.22
CA ILE A 197 -22.76 20.15 8.66
C ILE A 197 -21.72 21.13 9.24
N THR A 198 -20.45 20.98 8.87
CA THR A 198 -19.37 21.87 9.30
C THR A 198 -19.66 23.31 8.88
N LEU A 199 -20.00 23.52 7.61
CA LEU A 199 -20.33 24.85 7.09
C LEU A 199 -21.54 25.47 7.83
N LYS A 200 -22.60 24.69 8.08
CA LYS A 200 -23.74 25.14 8.86
C LYS A 200 -23.37 25.57 10.27
N LYS A 201 -22.51 24.80 10.96
CA LYS A 201 -22.02 25.15 12.30
C LYS A 201 -21.18 26.42 12.34
N LEU A 202 -20.31 26.61 11.34
CA LEU A 202 -19.50 27.82 11.21
C LEU A 202 -20.39 29.06 11.02
N ASN A 203 -21.36 28.99 10.11
CA ASN A 203 -22.30 30.10 9.86
C ASN A 203 -23.16 30.46 11.07
N ASN A 204 -23.54 29.49 11.91
CA ASN A 204 -24.30 29.74 13.12
C ASN A 204 -23.46 30.35 14.25
N ARG A 205 -22.16 30.03 14.32
CA ARG A 205 -21.27 30.63 15.33
C ARG A 205 -20.97 32.11 15.05
N THR A 206 -20.87 32.49 13.78
CA THR A 206 -20.71 33.90 13.38
C THR A 206 -21.92 34.77 13.75
N LYS A 207 -23.13 34.21 13.84
CA LYS A 207 -24.33 34.94 14.27
C LYS A 207 -24.44 35.19 15.78
N ASN A 208 -23.69 34.49 16.60
CA ASN A 208 -23.73 34.61 18.06
C ASN A 208 -22.63 35.55 18.64
N TYR A 209 -21.86 36.22 17.78
CA TYR A 209 -20.81 37.16 18.15
C TYR A 209 -21.09 38.61 17.66
N PHE A 210 -22.30 38.85 17.20
CA PHE A 210 -22.80 40.23 16.88
C PHE A 210 -24.18 40.41 17.58
#